data_b05ae65dbc10251f369b661a7bb55cd4
#
_entry.id   b05ae65dbc10251f369b661a7bb55cd4
#
_cell.length_a   1.000
_cell.length_b   1.000
_cell.length_c   1.000
_cell.angle_alpha   90.00
_cell.angle_beta   90.00
_cell.angle_gamma   90.00
#
_symmetry.space_group_name_H-M   'P 1'
#
loop_
_entity.id
_entity.type
_entity.pdbx_description
1 polymer ?
#
loop_
_entity_poly.entity_id
_entity_poly.type
_entity_poly.pdbx_seq_one_letter_code
_entity_poly.pdbx_strand_id
1 'polypeptide(L)'
;MKEISYGKSACILLFSALGVFSYFLLLYHTELQERIPDIKISLIALSITIAVFNLFGFSLLVSSHWMATNYPLYYIDKSRMLWHYLLVAILLLLMNCTLFISLKWITSIGDPFVIRAKGAGLVIAVWFVEMIIFSLLLINYSMRYTLNLYKEKQRLEAESIQAKYTALQSQLNPHFLFNSLNTLIAEIEYDPATAVKFKIGRAHV
;
A
#
# COMPACT_ATOMS: atom_id res chain seq x y z
N MET A 1 13.93 3.73 0.03
CA MET A 1 14.22 2.49 0.80
C MET A 1 14.14 2.64 2.33
N LYS A 2 14.35 3.81 2.95
CA LYS A 2 14.27 4.01 4.41
C LYS A 2 12.84 3.95 4.99
N GLU A 3 11.82 4.40 4.27
CA GLU A 3 10.41 4.40 4.77
C GLU A 3 9.80 3.01 4.97
N ILE A 4 10.28 1.99 4.24
CA ILE A 4 9.77 0.61 4.38
C ILE A 4 10.27 -0.05 5.67
N SER A 5 11.41 0.41 6.20
CA SER A 5 12.02 -0.16 7.41
C SER A 5 11.23 0.21 8.68
N TYR A 6 10.80 1.48 8.82
CA TYR A 6 10.00 1.92 9.97
C TYR A 6 8.62 1.26 10.03
N GLY A 7 8.00 0.99 8.88
CA GLY A 7 6.71 0.29 8.82
C GLY A 7 6.81 -1.17 9.28
N LYS A 8 7.89 -1.87 8.99
CA LYS A 8 8.07 -3.27 9.37
C LYS A 8 8.28 -3.45 10.88
N SER A 9 9.13 -2.62 11.50
CA SER A 9 9.36 -2.67 12.95
C SER A 9 8.12 -2.29 13.75
N ALA A 10 7.36 -1.27 13.32
CA ALA A 10 6.10 -0.91 13.92
C ALA A 10 5.06 -2.04 13.84
N CYS A 11 4.99 -2.75 12.71
CA CYS A 11 4.11 -3.91 12.56
C CYS A 11 4.51 -5.07 13.48
N ILE A 12 5.82 -5.38 13.61
CA ILE A 12 6.30 -6.40 14.53
C ILE A 12 5.91 -6.06 15.98
N LEU A 13 6.09 -4.81 16.40
CA LEU A 13 5.69 -4.36 17.73
C LEU A 13 4.17 -4.49 17.94
N LEU A 14 3.37 -4.07 16.96
CA LEU A 14 1.91 -4.12 17.02
C LEU A 14 1.41 -5.58 17.12
N PHE A 15 1.90 -6.49 16.27
CA PHE A 15 1.50 -7.88 16.31
C PHE A 15 2.05 -8.63 17.53
N SER A 16 3.22 -8.27 18.04
CA SER A 16 3.71 -8.78 19.31
C SER A 16 2.81 -8.33 20.47
N ALA A 17 2.43 -7.07 20.53
CA ALA A 17 1.50 -6.55 21.53
C ALA A 17 0.12 -7.21 21.44
N LEU A 18 -0.39 -7.42 20.22
CA LEU A 18 -1.64 -8.13 19.98
C LEU A 18 -1.57 -9.58 20.45
N GLY A 19 -0.45 -10.27 20.21
CA GLY A 19 -0.20 -11.63 20.69
C GLY A 19 -0.20 -11.72 22.20
N VAL A 20 0.50 -10.80 22.89
CA VAL A 20 0.50 -10.70 24.35
C VAL A 20 -0.92 -10.44 24.88
N PHE A 21 -1.61 -9.46 24.31
CA PHE A 21 -2.97 -9.13 24.69
C PHE A 21 -3.93 -10.31 24.50
N SER A 22 -3.86 -10.98 23.35
CA SER A 22 -4.68 -12.15 23.04
C SER A 22 -4.43 -13.30 24.01
N TYR A 23 -3.16 -13.54 24.39
CA TYR A 23 -2.79 -14.56 25.36
C TYR A 23 -3.41 -14.28 26.75
N PHE A 24 -3.26 -13.05 27.27
CA PHE A 24 -3.85 -12.68 28.56
C PHE A 24 -5.37 -12.68 28.53
N LEU A 25 -5.98 -12.24 27.44
CA LEU A 25 -7.43 -12.28 27.25
C LEU A 25 -7.95 -13.73 27.30
N LEU A 26 -7.22 -14.65 26.66
CA LEU A 26 -7.55 -16.08 26.64
C LEU A 26 -7.43 -16.69 28.04
N LEU A 27 -6.36 -16.37 28.79
CA LEU A 27 -6.20 -16.78 30.18
C LEU A 27 -7.36 -16.30 31.07
N TYR A 28 -7.71 -15.02 30.96
CA TYR A 28 -8.76 -14.41 31.78
C TYR A 28 -10.13 -15.03 31.53
N HIS A 29 -10.53 -15.21 30.27
CA HIS A 29 -11.87 -15.68 29.92
C HIS A 29 -12.06 -17.19 30.05
N THR A 30 -11.00 -17.98 30.02
CA THR A 30 -11.10 -19.44 30.09
C THR A 30 -10.91 -20.00 31.47
N GLU A 31 -10.71 -19.12 32.48
CA GLU A 31 -10.38 -19.53 33.86
C GLU A 31 -9.11 -20.41 33.91
N LEU A 32 -8.28 -20.28 32.88
CA LEU A 32 -7.03 -21.00 32.70
C LEU A 32 -5.98 -20.61 33.78
N GLN A 33 -6.10 -19.39 34.29
CA GLN A 33 -5.16 -18.83 35.27
C GLN A 33 -5.10 -19.69 36.54
N GLU A 34 -6.21 -20.32 36.95
CA GLU A 34 -6.24 -21.22 38.12
C GLU A 34 -5.69 -22.63 37.84
N ARG A 35 -5.54 -22.98 36.54
CA ARG A 35 -5.20 -24.31 36.08
C ARG A 35 -3.83 -24.47 35.46
N ILE A 36 -3.08 -23.36 35.21
CA ILE A 36 -1.70 -23.45 34.72
C ILE A 36 -0.75 -23.50 35.93
N PRO A 37 -0.33 -24.69 36.35
CA PRO A 37 0.46 -24.85 37.57
C PRO A 37 1.94 -24.48 37.38
N ASP A 38 2.42 -24.36 36.13
CA ASP A 38 3.83 -24.18 35.83
C ASP A 38 4.11 -22.90 34.98
N ILE A 39 4.91 -22.02 35.59
CA ILE A 39 5.41 -20.80 34.96
C ILE A 39 6.11 -21.10 33.62
N LYS A 40 6.81 -22.22 33.50
CA LYS A 40 7.52 -22.61 32.29
C LYS A 40 6.55 -22.86 31.11
N ILE A 41 5.45 -23.58 31.37
CA ILE A 41 4.41 -23.87 30.38
C ILE A 41 3.76 -22.56 29.92
N SER A 42 3.47 -21.66 30.87
CA SER A 42 2.89 -20.34 30.58
C SER A 42 3.81 -19.50 29.67
N LEU A 43 5.12 -19.46 29.96
CA LEU A 43 6.09 -18.72 29.13
C LEU A 43 6.26 -19.32 27.75
N ILE A 44 6.24 -20.65 27.61
CA ILE A 44 6.29 -21.32 26.30
C ILE A 44 5.04 -20.97 25.50
N ALA A 45 3.86 -21.08 26.08
CA ALA A 45 2.59 -20.76 25.42
C ALA A 45 2.52 -19.28 24.98
N LEU A 46 2.98 -18.35 25.82
CA LEU A 46 3.10 -16.93 25.49
C LEU A 46 4.05 -16.72 24.30
N SER A 47 5.23 -17.35 24.33
CA SER A 47 6.22 -17.22 23.26
C SER A 47 5.70 -17.73 21.92
N ILE A 48 5.00 -18.88 21.93
CA ILE A 48 4.35 -19.45 20.73
C ILE A 48 3.29 -18.49 20.22
N THR A 49 2.45 -17.93 21.08
CA THR A 49 1.39 -16.99 20.68
C THR A 49 1.98 -15.76 20.02
N ILE A 50 3.01 -15.15 20.61
CA ILE A 50 3.71 -13.99 20.03
C ILE A 50 4.31 -14.34 18.65
N ALA A 51 4.96 -15.50 18.52
CA ALA A 51 5.56 -15.94 17.26
C ALA A 51 4.50 -16.11 16.17
N VAL A 52 3.38 -16.76 16.50
CA VAL A 52 2.26 -16.99 15.57
C VAL A 52 1.63 -15.67 15.14
N PHE A 53 1.37 -14.73 16.05
CA PHE A 53 0.83 -13.41 15.70
C PHE A 53 1.77 -12.60 14.82
N ASN A 54 3.09 -12.68 15.03
CA ASN A 54 4.05 -12.03 14.13
C ASN A 54 4.07 -12.67 12.75
N LEU A 55 3.93 -13.98 12.66
CA LEU A 55 3.83 -14.70 11.39
C LEU A 55 2.55 -14.30 10.63
N PHE A 56 1.42 -14.14 11.34
CA PHE A 56 0.19 -13.59 10.79
C PHE A 56 0.38 -12.17 10.30
N GLY A 57 0.97 -11.30 11.11
CA GLY A 57 1.26 -9.93 10.74
C GLY A 57 2.09 -9.83 9.47
N PHE A 58 3.11 -10.68 9.35
CA PHE A 58 3.92 -10.74 8.13
C PHE A 58 3.10 -11.20 6.92
N SER A 59 2.28 -12.24 7.07
CA SER A 59 1.41 -12.73 5.99
C SER A 59 0.39 -11.67 5.54
N LEU A 60 -0.16 -10.90 6.48
CA LEU A 60 -1.07 -9.79 6.20
C LEU A 60 -0.36 -8.64 5.45
N LEU A 61 0.88 -8.31 5.82
CA LEU A 61 1.67 -7.32 5.12
C LEU A 61 1.94 -7.73 3.67
N VAL A 62 2.34 -8.98 3.46
CA VAL A 62 2.60 -9.52 2.11
C VAL A 62 1.31 -9.53 1.28
N SER A 63 0.21 -10.04 1.87
CA SER A 63 -1.08 -10.11 1.20
C SER A 63 -1.65 -8.73 0.84
N SER A 64 -1.59 -7.76 1.77
CA SER A 64 -2.06 -6.40 1.53
C SER A 64 -1.25 -5.68 0.46
N HIS A 65 0.08 -5.87 0.46
CA HIS A 65 0.96 -5.32 -0.58
C HIS A 65 0.65 -5.94 -1.94
N TRP A 66 0.53 -7.26 -2.00
CA TRP A 66 0.20 -7.99 -3.24
C TRP A 66 -1.17 -7.58 -3.79
N MET A 67 -2.19 -7.47 -2.93
CA MET A 67 -3.50 -7.01 -3.34
C MET A 67 -3.48 -5.58 -3.87
N ALA A 68 -2.78 -4.66 -3.22
CA ALA A 68 -2.69 -3.27 -3.64
C ALA A 68 -1.98 -3.10 -4.99
N THR A 69 -0.98 -3.95 -5.29
CA THR A 69 -0.25 -3.89 -6.56
C THR A 69 -1.00 -4.54 -7.72
N ASN A 70 -1.70 -5.66 -7.46
CA ASN A 70 -2.42 -6.40 -8.51
C ASN A 70 -3.84 -5.86 -8.76
N TYR A 71 -4.43 -5.18 -7.77
CA TYR A 71 -5.78 -4.58 -7.85
C TYR A 71 -5.74 -3.09 -7.52
N PRO A 72 -5.14 -2.23 -8.38
CA PRO A 72 -5.14 -0.80 -8.15
C PRO A 72 -6.57 -0.25 -8.18
N LEU A 73 -6.88 0.71 -7.32
CA LEU A 73 -8.24 1.27 -7.13
C LEU A 73 -8.89 1.79 -8.42
N TYR A 74 -8.09 2.11 -9.44
CA TYR A 74 -8.58 2.64 -10.72
C TYR A 74 -9.06 1.53 -11.71
N TYR A 75 -8.54 0.29 -11.60
CA TYR A 75 -8.87 -0.84 -12.49
C TYR A 75 -9.51 -2.01 -11.75
N ILE A 76 -10.46 -1.74 -10.86
CA ILE A 76 -11.00 -2.77 -9.98
C ILE A 76 -11.91 -3.72 -10.74
N ASP A 77 -11.45 -4.93 -10.96
CA ASP A 77 -12.32 -6.10 -10.99
C ASP A 77 -12.75 -6.39 -9.53
N LYS A 78 -13.82 -5.69 -9.12
CA LYS A 78 -14.33 -5.71 -7.72
C LYS A 78 -14.57 -7.13 -7.22
N SER A 79 -14.96 -8.02 -8.11
CA SER A 79 -15.23 -9.41 -7.80
C SER A 79 -13.97 -10.16 -7.37
N ARG A 80 -12.86 -10.03 -8.11
CA ARG A 80 -11.60 -10.71 -7.76
C ARG A 80 -10.99 -10.21 -6.47
N MET A 81 -11.05 -8.90 -6.24
CA MET A 81 -10.60 -8.31 -4.98
C MET A 81 -11.40 -8.85 -3.79
N LEU A 82 -12.72 -8.95 -3.92
CA LEU A 82 -13.60 -9.49 -2.89
C LEU A 82 -13.25 -10.96 -2.57
N TRP A 83 -13.04 -11.79 -3.59
CA TRP A 83 -12.67 -13.19 -3.40
C TRP A 83 -11.33 -13.34 -2.65
N HIS A 84 -10.32 -12.54 -2.97
CA HIS A 84 -9.05 -12.57 -2.24
C HIS A 84 -9.21 -12.10 -0.80
N TYR A 85 -10.01 -11.05 -0.57
CA TYR A 85 -10.30 -10.57 0.78
C TYR A 85 -10.99 -11.65 1.62
N LEU A 86 -11.99 -12.34 1.05
CA LEU A 86 -12.69 -13.45 1.69
C LEU A 86 -11.74 -14.63 1.97
N LEU A 87 -10.86 -14.95 1.04
CA LEU A 87 -9.87 -16.01 1.23
C LEU A 87 -8.93 -15.71 2.40
N VAL A 88 -8.42 -14.48 2.49
CA VAL A 88 -7.58 -14.05 3.63
C VAL A 88 -8.37 -14.11 4.93
N ALA A 89 -9.64 -13.67 4.94
CA ALA A 89 -10.51 -13.72 6.10
C ALA A 89 -10.71 -15.16 6.61
N ILE A 90 -10.94 -16.10 5.71
CA ILE A 90 -11.10 -17.53 6.06
C ILE A 90 -9.79 -18.11 6.59
N LEU A 91 -8.67 -17.81 5.94
CA LEU A 91 -7.35 -18.29 6.38
C LEU A 91 -7.02 -17.79 7.79
N LEU A 92 -7.25 -16.51 8.09
CA LEU A 92 -7.06 -15.95 9.42
C LEU A 92 -7.94 -16.63 10.46
N LEU A 93 -9.21 -16.87 10.13
CA LEU A 93 -10.11 -17.58 11.05
C LEU A 93 -9.62 -18.99 11.35
N LEU A 94 -9.21 -19.74 10.33
CA LEU A 94 -8.67 -21.10 10.48
C LEU A 94 -7.39 -21.08 11.33
N MET A 95 -6.49 -20.11 11.11
CA MET A 95 -5.27 -19.98 11.88
C MET A 95 -5.56 -19.63 13.35
N ASN A 96 -6.53 -18.77 13.65
CA ASN A 96 -6.96 -18.49 15.02
C ASN A 96 -7.56 -19.72 15.71
N CYS A 97 -8.37 -20.50 14.99
CA CYS A 97 -8.92 -21.76 15.51
C CYS A 97 -7.79 -22.77 15.81
N THR A 98 -6.83 -22.94 14.91
CA THR A 98 -5.68 -23.86 15.14
C THR A 98 -4.82 -23.41 16.30
N LEU A 99 -4.57 -22.10 16.45
CA LEU A 99 -3.86 -21.56 17.60
C LEU A 99 -4.59 -21.87 18.92
N PHE A 100 -5.90 -21.62 18.95
CA PHE A 100 -6.72 -21.88 20.13
C PHE A 100 -6.71 -23.36 20.53
N ILE A 101 -6.85 -24.27 19.57
CA ILE A 101 -6.79 -25.72 19.78
C ILE A 101 -5.39 -26.13 20.28
N SER A 102 -4.33 -25.62 19.68
CA SER A 102 -2.95 -25.96 20.06
C SER A 102 -2.61 -25.47 21.47
N LEU A 103 -3.06 -24.29 21.86
CA LEU A 103 -2.89 -23.76 23.21
C LEU A 103 -3.62 -24.62 24.25
N LYS A 104 -4.85 -25.04 23.97
CA LYS A 104 -5.58 -25.97 24.85
C LYS A 104 -4.89 -27.32 24.97
N TRP A 105 -4.32 -27.81 23.88
CA TRP A 105 -3.58 -29.07 23.90
C TRP A 105 -2.30 -29.00 24.74
N ILE A 106 -1.52 -27.93 24.59
CA ILE A 106 -0.27 -27.70 25.36
C ILE A 106 -0.59 -27.53 26.83
N THR A 107 -1.67 -26.83 27.16
CA THR A 107 -2.07 -26.59 28.56
C THR A 107 -2.83 -27.76 29.21
N SER A 108 -3.15 -28.82 28.45
CA SER A 108 -3.89 -30.01 28.88
C SER A 108 -5.25 -29.68 29.54
N ILE A 109 -5.91 -28.60 29.12
CA ILE A 109 -7.15 -28.11 29.72
C ILE A 109 -8.36 -28.57 28.95
N GLY A 110 -8.92 -29.70 29.39
CA GLY A 110 -10.12 -30.31 28.79
C GLY A 110 -9.89 -30.77 27.34
N ASP A 111 -10.95 -31.17 26.65
CA ASP A 111 -10.86 -31.61 25.26
C ASP A 111 -10.48 -30.42 24.36
N PRO A 112 -9.36 -30.52 23.62
CA PRO A 112 -8.85 -29.41 22.78
C PRO A 112 -9.84 -29.04 21.66
N PHE A 113 -10.67 -29.98 21.20
CA PHE A 113 -11.60 -29.78 20.09
C PHE A 113 -12.96 -29.22 20.53
N VAL A 114 -13.25 -29.19 21.83
CA VAL A 114 -14.50 -28.63 22.37
C VAL A 114 -14.33 -27.13 22.58
N ILE A 115 -14.87 -26.33 21.67
CA ILE A 115 -14.87 -24.86 21.78
C ILE A 115 -16.19 -24.44 22.45
N ARG A 116 -16.13 -24.02 23.73
CA ARG A 116 -17.28 -23.46 24.43
C ARG A 116 -17.62 -22.07 23.89
N ALA A 117 -18.85 -21.59 24.11
CA ALA A 117 -19.34 -20.30 23.61
C ALA A 117 -18.42 -19.12 23.97
N LYS A 118 -17.87 -19.08 25.18
CA LYS A 118 -16.90 -18.05 25.60
C LYS A 118 -15.62 -18.08 24.76
N GLY A 119 -15.07 -19.26 24.50
CA GLY A 119 -13.87 -19.42 23.66
C GLY A 119 -14.13 -19.06 22.20
N ALA A 120 -15.28 -19.44 21.65
CA ALA A 120 -15.69 -19.05 20.30
C ALA A 120 -15.81 -17.53 20.16
N GLY A 121 -16.43 -16.87 21.14
CA GLY A 121 -16.54 -15.41 21.17
C GLY A 121 -15.16 -14.72 21.14
N LEU A 122 -14.16 -15.26 21.85
CA LEU A 122 -12.80 -14.74 21.85
C LEU A 122 -12.10 -14.89 20.50
N VAL A 123 -12.17 -16.08 19.89
CA VAL A 123 -11.59 -16.34 18.57
C VAL A 123 -12.20 -15.38 17.56
N ILE A 124 -13.51 -15.16 17.59
CA ILE A 124 -14.20 -14.22 16.72
C ILE A 124 -13.75 -12.78 17.00
N ALA A 125 -13.63 -12.36 18.26
CA ALA A 125 -13.19 -11.01 18.61
C ALA A 125 -11.77 -10.70 18.11
N VAL A 126 -10.83 -11.63 18.32
CA VAL A 126 -9.44 -11.50 17.83
C VAL A 126 -9.45 -11.44 16.29
N TRP A 127 -10.19 -12.31 15.64
CA TRP A 127 -10.33 -12.32 14.20
C TRP A 127 -10.89 -10.99 13.65
N PHE A 128 -11.87 -10.38 14.29
CA PHE A 128 -12.38 -9.06 13.89
C PHE A 128 -11.31 -7.97 14.01
N VAL A 129 -10.50 -7.97 15.07
CA VAL A 129 -9.41 -7.01 15.23
C VAL A 129 -8.37 -7.18 14.12
N GLU A 130 -7.99 -8.41 13.79
CA GLU A 130 -7.08 -8.72 12.68
C GLU A 130 -7.64 -8.26 11.34
N MET A 131 -8.94 -8.44 11.09
CA MET A 131 -9.60 -7.98 9.88
C MET A 131 -9.62 -6.46 9.75
N ILE A 132 -9.81 -5.75 10.87
CA ILE A 132 -9.70 -4.28 10.89
C ILE A 132 -8.28 -3.85 10.53
N ILE A 133 -7.28 -4.46 11.14
CA ILE A 133 -5.86 -4.16 10.88
C ILE A 133 -5.54 -4.44 9.40
N PHE A 134 -5.98 -5.59 8.86
CA PHE A 134 -5.78 -5.95 7.46
C PHE A 134 -6.42 -4.92 6.52
N SER A 135 -7.65 -4.50 6.81
CA SER A 135 -8.35 -3.48 6.02
C SER A 135 -7.62 -2.14 6.03
N LEU A 136 -7.13 -1.71 7.18
CA LEU A 136 -6.34 -0.47 7.31
C LEU A 136 -5.01 -0.54 6.55
N LEU A 137 -4.31 -1.68 6.62
CA LEU A 137 -3.09 -1.91 5.86
C LEU A 137 -3.37 -1.89 4.36
N LEU A 138 -4.41 -2.59 3.91
CA LEU A 138 -4.80 -2.63 2.50
C LEU A 138 -5.13 -1.25 1.96
N ILE A 139 -5.92 -0.46 2.69
CA ILE A 139 -6.26 0.93 2.33
C ILE A 139 -4.98 1.78 2.24
N ASN A 140 -4.09 1.69 3.23
CA ASN A 140 -2.86 2.46 3.25
C ASN A 140 -1.95 2.14 2.05
N TYR A 141 -1.72 0.84 1.76
CA TYR A 141 -0.93 0.43 0.61
C TYR A 141 -1.57 0.83 -0.72
N SER A 142 -2.89 0.61 -0.86
CA SER A 142 -3.63 0.97 -2.06
C SER A 142 -3.60 2.48 -2.33
N MET A 143 -3.76 3.29 -1.28
CA MET A 143 -3.69 4.75 -1.38
C MET A 143 -2.29 5.23 -1.81
N ARG A 144 -1.23 4.69 -1.19
CA ARG A 144 0.17 5.01 -1.56
C ARG A 144 0.46 4.62 -3.01
N TYR A 145 0.03 3.43 -3.43
CA TYR A 145 0.21 2.96 -4.80
C TYR A 145 -0.50 3.87 -5.81
N THR A 146 -1.75 4.23 -5.55
CA THR A 146 -2.53 5.14 -6.40
C THR A 146 -1.90 6.53 -6.48
N LEU A 147 -1.42 7.08 -5.35
CA LEU A 147 -0.73 8.36 -5.32
C LEU A 147 0.57 8.34 -6.15
N ASN A 148 1.32 7.25 -6.09
CA ASN A 148 2.54 7.10 -6.89
C ASN A 148 2.23 7.02 -8.39
N LEU A 149 1.19 6.28 -8.78
CA LEU A 149 0.73 6.24 -10.18
C LEU A 149 0.27 7.62 -10.66
N TYR A 150 -0.44 8.37 -9.82
CA TYR A 150 -0.90 9.70 -10.15
C TYR A 150 0.28 10.68 -10.35
N LYS A 151 1.29 10.64 -9.48
CA LYS A 151 2.51 11.45 -9.61
C LYS A 151 3.27 11.10 -10.89
N GLU A 152 3.40 9.82 -11.22
CA GLU A 152 4.07 9.38 -12.44
C GLU A 152 3.30 9.84 -13.70
N LYS A 153 1.97 9.74 -13.69
CA LYS A 153 1.13 10.26 -14.77
C LYS A 153 1.35 11.76 -14.97
N GLN A 154 1.32 12.56 -13.89
CA GLN A 154 1.56 14.01 -13.98
C GLN A 154 2.95 14.33 -14.54
N ARG A 155 3.97 13.55 -14.12
CA ARG A 155 5.33 13.71 -14.64
C ARG A 155 5.38 13.46 -16.16
N LEU A 156 4.81 12.36 -16.63
CA LEU A 156 4.76 12.01 -18.04
C LEU A 156 3.98 13.06 -18.88
N GLU A 157 2.88 13.58 -18.34
CA GLU A 157 2.14 14.67 -18.96
C GLU A 157 2.98 15.95 -19.10
N ALA A 158 3.70 16.32 -18.03
CA ALA A 158 4.60 17.48 -18.05
C ALA A 158 5.75 17.30 -19.05
N GLU A 159 6.39 16.12 -19.09
CA GLU A 159 7.43 15.78 -20.06
C GLU A 159 6.89 15.82 -21.51
N SER A 160 5.67 15.33 -21.74
CA SER A 160 5.01 15.40 -23.05
C SER A 160 4.75 16.84 -23.50
N ILE A 161 4.26 17.69 -22.59
CA ILE A 161 4.04 19.13 -22.88
C ILE A 161 5.37 19.80 -23.21
N GLN A 162 6.41 19.55 -22.41
CA GLN A 162 7.75 20.11 -22.65
C GLN A 162 8.33 19.67 -24.00
N ALA A 163 8.17 18.39 -24.37
CA ALA A 163 8.62 17.87 -25.64
C ALA A 163 7.88 18.54 -26.81
N LYS A 164 6.55 18.72 -26.69
CA LYS A 164 5.75 19.45 -27.70
C LYS A 164 6.20 20.90 -27.83
N TYR A 165 6.45 21.58 -26.72
CA TYR A 165 6.94 22.96 -26.72
C TYR A 165 8.30 23.07 -27.41
N THR A 166 9.25 22.17 -27.08
CA THR A 166 10.57 22.14 -27.72
C THR A 166 10.48 21.86 -29.23
N ALA A 167 9.59 20.95 -29.64
CA ALA A 167 9.34 20.66 -31.05
C ALA A 167 8.78 21.88 -31.80
N LEU A 168 7.80 22.58 -31.22
CA LEU A 168 7.26 23.82 -31.78
C LEU A 168 8.33 24.91 -31.86
N GLN A 169 9.13 25.07 -30.81
CA GLN A 169 10.22 26.07 -30.82
C GLN A 169 11.26 25.75 -31.89
N SER A 170 11.58 24.48 -32.14
CA SER A 170 12.50 24.08 -33.21
C SER A 170 11.96 24.35 -34.60
N GLN A 171 10.64 24.31 -34.81
CA GLN A 171 10.00 24.66 -36.08
C GLN A 171 10.10 26.15 -36.38
N LEU A 172 10.22 27.02 -35.39
CA LEU A 172 10.36 28.47 -35.61
C LEU A 172 11.72 28.89 -36.17
N ASN A 173 12.67 27.96 -36.34
CA ASN A 173 14.03 28.20 -36.81
C ASN A 173 14.59 29.59 -36.35
N PRO A 174 15.07 29.71 -35.12
CA PRO A 174 15.45 31.00 -34.55
C PRO A 174 16.51 31.71 -35.38
N HIS A 175 17.41 30.96 -36.02
CA HIS A 175 18.42 31.51 -36.89
C HIS A 175 17.81 32.18 -38.13
N PHE A 176 16.76 31.61 -38.73
CA PHE A 176 16.04 32.22 -39.82
C PHE A 176 15.32 33.51 -39.41
N LEU A 177 14.70 33.51 -38.22
CA LEU A 177 14.02 34.71 -37.69
C LEU A 177 15.05 35.83 -37.41
N PHE A 178 16.18 35.53 -36.76
CA PHE A 178 17.22 36.52 -36.52
C PHE A 178 17.84 37.05 -37.79
N ASN A 179 18.12 36.19 -38.77
CA ASN A 179 18.67 36.62 -40.03
C ASN A 179 17.64 37.46 -40.82
N SER A 180 16.40 37.09 -40.81
CA SER A 180 15.32 37.86 -41.46
C SER A 180 15.12 39.23 -40.81
N LEU A 181 15.18 39.29 -39.47
CA LEU A 181 15.09 40.53 -38.70
C LEU A 181 16.27 41.45 -38.96
N ASN A 182 17.52 40.91 -38.94
CA ASN A 182 18.71 41.67 -39.25
C ASN A 182 18.71 42.21 -40.68
N THR A 183 18.29 41.42 -41.65
CA THR A 183 18.13 41.89 -43.04
C THR A 183 17.10 43.02 -43.14
N LEU A 184 15.97 42.89 -42.43
CA LEU A 184 14.92 43.93 -42.39
C LEU A 184 15.44 45.22 -41.76
N ILE A 185 16.21 45.15 -40.67
CA ILE A 185 16.83 46.30 -39.99
C ILE A 185 17.78 46.99 -40.94
N ALA A 186 18.68 46.23 -41.60
CA ALA A 186 19.63 46.77 -42.55
C ALA A 186 18.93 47.46 -43.76
N GLU A 187 17.81 46.89 -44.25
CA GLU A 187 17.03 47.45 -45.36
C GLU A 187 16.26 48.72 -44.93
N ILE A 188 15.77 48.78 -43.69
CA ILE A 188 15.15 50.00 -43.12
C ILE A 188 16.15 51.15 -42.97
N GLU A 189 17.41 50.85 -42.64
CA GLU A 189 18.46 51.85 -42.50
C GLU A 189 18.93 52.37 -43.89
N TYR A 190 18.95 51.51 -44.93
CA TYR A 190 19.50 51.85 -46.23
C TYR A 190 18.46 52.40 -47.23
N ASP A 191 17.24 51.83 -47.25
CA ASP A 191 16.12 52.29 -48.08
C ASP A 191 14.77 51.96 -47.44
N PRO A 192 14.17 52.92 -46.71
CA PRO A 192 12.91 52.72 -46.00
C PRO A 192 11.71 52.38 -46.94
N ALA A 193 11.77 52.78 -48.21
CA ALA A 193 10.71 52.51 -49.18
C ALA A 193 10.70 51.03 -49.64
N THR A 194 11.85 50.39 -49.74
CA THR A 194 11.99 48.98 -50.07
C THR A 194 11.67 48.07 -48.89
N ALA A 195 11.93 48.52 -47.67
CA ALA A 195 11.56 47.80 -46.45
C ALA A 195 10.03 47.57 -46.32
N VAL A 196 9.20 48.52 -46.75
CA VAL A 196 7.74 48.40 -46.78
C VAL A 196 7.29 47.32 -47.77
N LYS A 197 7.94 47.19 -48.94
CA LYS A 197 7.65 46.14 -49.93
C LYS A 197 8.01 44.75 -49.44
N PHE A 198 9.10 44.60 -48.67
CA PHE A 198 9.51 43.33 -48.09
C PHE A 198 8.50 42.80 -47.07
N LYS A 199 7.88 43.68 -46.28
CA LYS A 199 6.81 43.33 -45.34
C LYS A 199 5.56 42.79 -46.06
N ILE A 200 5.20 43.36 -47.23
CA ILE A 200 3.98 42.97 -47.96
C ILE A 200 4.20 41.66 -48.76
N GLY A 201 5.39 41.42 -49.30
CA GLY A 201 5.68 40.23 -50.11
C GLY A 201 5.70 38.92 -49.34
N ARG A 202 5.94 38.92 -48.01
CA ARG A 202 5.95 37.70 -47.15
C ARG A 202 4.61 37.39 -46.48
N ALA A 203 3.63 38.27 -46.56
CA ALA A 203 2.30 38.02 -46.00
C ALA A 203 1.41 37.17 -46.95
N HIS A 204 1.92 36.77 -48.13
CA HIS A 204 1.18 36.07 -49.18
C HIS A 204 1.80 34.72 -49.59
N VAL A 205 2.65 34.08 -48.76
CA VAL A 205 3.14 32.70 -49.01
C VAL A 205 2.68 31.77 -47.90
#